data_1e6da341f2f4ec04992f04bdfe38860e
#
_entry.id   1e6da341f2f4ec04992f04bdfe38860e
#
_cell.length_a   1.000
_cell.length_b   1.000
_cell.length_c   1.000
_cell.angle_alpha   90.00
_cell.angle_beta   90.00
_cell.angle_gamma   90.00
#
_symmetry.space_group_name_H-M   'P 1'
#
loop_
_entity.id
_entity.type
_entity.pdbx_description
1 polymer ?
#
loop_
_entity_poly.entity_id
_entity_poly.type
_entity_poly.pdbx_seq_one_letter_code
_entity_poly.pdbx_strand_id
1 'polypeptide(L)'
;HLDCMDPSQLLGRRIELARSCIFFSATLLPIRYYKDLLSADRQPYAVYADSVFKEEQHGLVIASDVSSRYQLRNPATYRRYADYIRRISHARKGNYMVFFPSYRFMEEVYGEFLLPGQEECEVLVQEREMSEENRESFLGQLQKKRKSTLLAFCVIGGIFSEGIDLPGDSLIGAVIVGMPLPQVNRQTRILKDYFDSRSSFDEDTEGLPKGIRLRERREGFAYAYLYPG
;
A
#
# COMPACT_ATOMS: atom_id res chain seq x y z
N HIS A 1 6.52 -9.47 -24.41
CA HIS A 1 6.27 -8.24 -23.67
C HIS A 1 7.50 -7.36 -23.75
N LEU A 2 7.28 -6.08 -23.93
CA LEU A 2 8.32 -5.05 -23.94
C LEU A 2 8.09 -4.18 -22.71
N ASP A 3 8.99 -4.26 -21.73
CA ASP A 3 8.86 -3.54 -20.48
C ASP A 3 9.92 -2.42 -20.43
N CYS A 4 9.50 -1.20 -20.14
CA CYS A 4 10.40 -0.07 -19.93
C CYS A 4 10.89 -0.07 -18.49
N MET A 5 12.15 -0.45 -18.29
CA MET A 5 12.76 -0.49 -16.95
C MET A 5 13.10 0.89 -16.40
N ASP A 6 13.48 1.80 -17.28
CA ASP A 6 13.86 3.17 -16.93
C ASP A 6 13.31 4.15 -17.96
N PRO A 7 12.25 4.89 -17.63
CA PRO A 7 11.66 5.86 -18.52
C PRO A 7 12.39 7.21 -18.53
N SER A 8 13.40 7.42 -17.68
CA SER A 8 14.00 8.74 -17.39
C SER A 8 14.47 9.47 -18.65
N GLN A 9 15.17 8.78 -19.57
CA GLN A 9 15.65 9.39 -20.80
C GLN A 9 14.51 9.75 -21.77
N LEU A 10 13.49 8.90 -21.87
CA LEU A 10 12.34 9.18 -22.73
C LEU A 10 11.52 10.36 -22.19
N LEU A 11 11.30 10.38 -20.88
CA LEU A 11 10.62 11.48 -20.19
C LEU A 11 11.44 12.75 -20.27
N GLY A 12 12.75 12.69 -20.03
CA GLY A 12 13.67 13.82 -20.13
C GLY A 12 13.56 14.53 -21.46
N ARG A 13 13.61 13.80 -22.59
CA ARG A 13 13.44 14.37 -23.94
C ARG A 13 12.09 15.06 -24.12
N ARG A 14 11.02 14.55 -23.52
CA ARG A 14 9.69 15.19 -23.60
C ARG A 14 9.60 16.44 -22.72
N ILE A 15 10.19 16.39 -21.54
CA ILE A 15 10.24 17.52 -20.60
C ILE A 15 11.04 18.68 -21.20
N GLU A 16 12.09 18.41 -21.99
CA GLU A 16 12.88 19.42 -22.68
C GLU A 16 12.09 20.26 -23.69
N LEU A 17 11.02 19.72 -24.24
CA LEU A 17 10.13 20.44 -25.14
C LEU A 17 9.18 21.37 -24.41
N ALA A 18 9.05 21.26 -23.10
CA ALA A 18 8.18 22.09 -22.28
C ALA A 18 8.97 23.22 -21.62
N ARG A 19 8.33 24.37 -21.43
CA ARG A 19 8.93 25.51 -20.70
C ARG A 19 9.17 25.16 -19.22
N SER A 20 8.26 24.39 -18.61
CA SER A 20 8.36 23.88 -17.26
C SER A 20 7.53 22.59 -17.13
N CYS A 21 7.88 21.76 -16.18
CA CYS A 21 7.17 20.55 -15.87
C CYS A 21 7.05 20.41 -14.35
N ILE A 22 5.86 20.08 -13.85
CA ILE A 22 5.58 19.89 -12.43
C ILE A 22 4.99 18.49 -12.26
N PHE A 23 5.65 17.65 -11.46
CA PHE A 23 5.13 16.37 -11.01
C PHE A 23 4.63 16.54 -9.58
N PHE A 24 3.46 16.03 -9.30
CA PHE A 24 2.89 16.07 -7.96
C PHE A 24 2.12 14.80 -7.62
N SER A 25 2.25 14.35 -6.38
CA SER A 25 1.47 13.27 -5.80
C SER A 25 1.60 13.34 -4.28
N ALA A 26 0.66 12.75 -3.58
CA ALA A 26 0.77 12.56 -2.13
C ALA A 26 1.88 11.58 -1.73
N THR A 27 2.37 10.75 -2.67
CA THR A 27 3.27 9.62 -2.41
C THR A 27 4.58 9.67 -3.21
N LEU A 28 5.05 10.85 -3.62
CA LEU A 28 6.37 11.01 -4.28
C LEU A 28 7.53 10.84 -3.28
N LEU A 29 7.50 9.78 -2.49
CA LEU A 29 8.55 9.44 -1.52
C LEU A 29 9.02 7.99 -1.72
N PRO A 30 10.33 7.72 -1.64
CA PRO A 30 11.42 8.68 -1.41
C PRO A 30 11.69 9.54 -2.65
N ILE A 31 11.90 10.82 -2.43
CA ILE A 31 11.99 11.81 -3.52
C ILE A 31 13.14 11.53 -4.48
N ARG A 32 14.27 10.96 -4.02
CA ARG A 32 15.41 10.61 -4.87
C ARG A 32 15.01 9.62 -5.96
N TYR A 33 14.26 8.57 -5.61
CA TYR A 33 13.74 7.60 -6.57
C TYR A 33 12.98 8.27 -7.71
N TYR A 34 12.04 9.16 -7.38
CA TYR A 34 11.22 9.84 -8.39
C TYR A 34 12.01 10.87 -9.19
N LYS A 35 12.99 11.56 -8.59
CA LYS A 35 13.89 12.45 -9.32
C LYS A 35 14.68 11.69 -10.38
N ASP A 36 15.25 10.56 -10.01
CA ASP A 36 16.05 9.73 -10.92
C ASP A 36 15.18 9.15 -12.05
N LEU A 37 13.96 8.76 -11.74
CA LEU A 37 13.05 8.15 -12.70
C LEU A 37 12.39 9.15 -13.67
N LEU A 38 12.09 10.37 -13.19
CA LEU A 38 11.29 11.34 -13.92
C LEU A 38 12.10 12.45 -14.59
N SER A 39 13.31 12.76 -14.13
CA SER A 39 14.02 13.97 -14.55
C SER A 39 15.31 13.77 -15.34
N ALA A 40 15.75 12.54 -15.59
CA ALA A 40 17.03 12.26 -16.22
C ALA A 40 18.19 13.04 -15.53
N ASP A 41 19.05 13.73 -16.27
CA ASP A 41 20.23 14.44 -15.76
C ASP A 41 19.96 15.80 -15.13
N ARG A 42 18.71 16.21 -14.98
CA ARG A 42 18.35 17.49 -14.37
C ARG A 42 18.25 17.32 -12.84
N GLN A 43 18.66 18.37 -12.12
CA GLN A 43 18.44 18.46 -10.66
C GLN A 43 17.14 19.23 -10.38
N PRO A 44 15.97 18.55 -10.38
CA PRO A 44 14.70 19.21 -10.17
C PRO A 44 14.57 19.62 -8.70
N TYR A 45 13.90 20.74 -8.47
CA TYR A 45 13.50 21.15 -7.13
C TYR A 45 12.47 20.16 -6.58
N ALA A 46 12.49 19.96 -5.27
CA ALA A 46 11.45 19.23 -4.55
C ALA A 46 10.77 20.20 -3.57
N VAL A 47 9.45 20.18 -3.60
CA VAL A 47 8.63 20.95 -2.65
C VAL A 47 7.88 19.93 -1.81
N TYR A 48 8.03 20.01 -0.50
CA TYR A 48 7.29 19.21 0.45
C TYR A 48 6.14 20.08 0.98
N ALA A 49 4.92 19.59 0.81
CA ALA A 49 3.76 20.22 1.41
C ALA A 49 3.42 19.46 2.70
N ASP A 50 3.21 20.20 3.77
CA ASP A 50 2.78 19.62 5.03
C ASP A 50 1.37 19.04 4.90
N SER A 51 1.09 18.00 5.67
CA SER A 51 -0.25 17.41 5.72
C SER A 51 -1.25 18.44 6.28
N VAL A 52 -2.41 18.53 5.63
CA VAL A 52 -3.53 19.33 6.16
C VAL A 52 -4.21 18.65 7.36
N PHE A 53 -3.93 17.37 7.56
CA PHE A 53 -4.45 16.60 8.70
C PHE A 53 -3.51 16.72 9.88
N LYS A 54 -4.07 17.09 11.04
CA LYS A 54 -3.30 17.22 12.28
C LYS A 54 -3.00 15.84 12.86
N GLU A 55 -1.85 15.72 13.54
CA GLU A 55 -1.44 14.47 14.19
C GLU A 55 -2.48 13.95 15.20
N GLU A 56 -3.15 14.87 15.91
CA GLU A 56 -4.19 14.50 16.90
C GLU A 56 -5.44 13.86 16.26
N GLN A 57 -5.61 14.00 14.95
CA GLN A 57 -6.70 13.38 14.19
C GLN A 57 -6.36 11.96 13.73
N HIS A 58 -5.12 11.50 13.92
CA HIS A 58 -4.61 10.23 13.44
C HIS A 58 -4.26 9.32 14.60
N GLY A 59 -5.07 8.29 14.82
CA GLY A 59 -4.75 7.21 15.76
C GLY A 59 -4.06 6.05 15.03
N LEU A 60 -2.81 5.73 15.40
CA LEU A 60 -2.08 4.57 14.87
C LEU A 60 -1.93 3.51 15.96
N VAL A 61 -2.41 2.30 15.70
CA VAL A 61 -2.26 1.14 16.57
C VAL A 61 -1.55 0.03 15.82
N ILE A 62 -0.48 -0.51 16.42
CA ILE A 62 0.31 -1.60 15.84
C ILE A 62 0.17 -2.84 16.70
N ALA A 63 -0.39 -3.93 16.12
CA ALA A 63 -0.43 -5.24 16.75
C ALA A 63 0.91 -5.96 16.53
N SER A 64 1.70 -6.15 17.59
CA SER A 64 3.03 -6.75 17.53
C SER A 64 3.04 -8.27 17.74
N ASP A 65 1.92 -8.87 18.11
CA ASP A 65 1.77 -10.28 18.47
C ASP A 65 1.17 -11.15 17.36
N VAL A 66 0.95 -10.56 16.17
CA VAL A 66 0.50 -11.25 14.95
C VAL A 66 1.49 -11.02 13.80
N SER A 67 1.55 -11.96 12.88
CA SER A 67 2.47 -11.87 11.74
C SER A 67 1.83 -12.42 10.47
N SER A 68 1.93 -11.67 9.38
CA SER A 68 1.44 -12.07 8.05
C SER A 68 2.42 -12.99 7.28
N ARG A 69 3.57 -13.34 7.88
CA ARG A 69 4.56 -14.24 7.25
C ARG A 69 3.94 -15.57 6.89
N TYR A 70 4.21 -16.04 5.67
CA TYR A 70 3.62 -17.27 5.14
C TYR A 70 3.79 -18.47 6.07
N GLN A 71 4.97 -18.64 6.67
CA GLN A 71 5.29 -19.74 7.56
C GLN A 71 4.48 -19.76 8.88
N LEU A 72 3.92 -18.61 9.27
CA LEU A 72 3.15 -18.44 10.50
C LEU A 72 1.63 -18.43 10.25
N ARG A 73 1.21 -18.67 9.02
CA ARG A 73 -0.21 -18.70 8.64
C ARG A 73 -0.82 -20.04 9.03
N ASN A 74 -1.76 -19.98 9.93
CA ASN A 74 -2.53 -21.12 10.41
C ASN A 74 -3.88 -20.64 10.98
N PRO A 75 -4.85 -21.53 11.24
CA PRO A 75 -6.17 -21.12 11.76
C PRO A 75 -6.12 -20.29 13.04
N ALA A 76 -5.19 -20.58 13.96
CA ALA A 76 -5.05 -19.80 15.20
C ALA A 76 -4.61 -18.34 14.89
N THR A 77 -3.72 -18.16 13.94
CA THR A 77 -3.30 -16.83 13.49
C THR A 77 -4.46 -16.10 12.80
N TYR A 78 -5.21 -16.74 11.92
CA TYR A 78 -6.37 -16.14 11.25
C TYR A 78 -7.45 -15.73 12.27
N ARG A 79 -7.70 -16.57 13.27
CA ARG A 79 -8.62 -16.24 14.38
C ARG A 79 -8.18 -15.00 15.15
N ARG A 80 -6.89 -14.85 15.44
CA ARG A 80 -6.37 -13.64 16.11
C ARG A 80 -6.58 -12.38 15.25
N TYR A 81 -6.40 -12.44 13.93
CA TYR A 81 -6.73 -11.32 13.06
C TYR A 81 -8.23 -10.99 13.11
N ALA A 82 -9.08 -12.00 13.02
CA ALA A 82 -10.52 -11.82 13.16
C ALA A 82 -10.89 -11.18 14.50
N ASP A 83 -10.26 -11.56 15.60
CA ASP A 83 -10.48 -10.99 16.93
C ASP A 83 -10.07 -9.51 17.02
N TYR A 84 -8.95 -9.12 16.38
CA TYR A 84 -8.57 -7.71 16.27
C TYR A 84 -9.59 -6.89 15.50
N ILE A 85 -10.03 -7.41 14.34
CA ILE A 85 -11.04 -6.73 13.51
C ILE A 85 -12.34 -6.56 14.29
N ARG A 86 -12.78 -7.56 15.04
CA ARG A 86 -13.96 -7.48 15.90
C ARG A 86 -13.83 -6.40 16.98
N ARG A 87 -12.71 -6.39 17.69
CA ARG A 87 -12.46 -5.38 18.74
C ARG A 87 -12.52 -3.97 18.19
N ILE A 88 -11.95 -3.74 17.01
CA ILE A 88 -11.98 -2.44 16.34
C ILE A 88 -13.41 -2.08 15.95
N SER A 89 -14.18 -3.00 15.38
CA SER A 89 -15.54 -2.74 14.94
C SER A 89 -16.52 -2.46 16.11
N HIS A 90 -16.23 -3.02 17.30
CA HIS A 90 -17.01 -2.78 18.51
C HIS A 90 -16.57 -1.51 19.27
N ALA A 91 -15.32 -1.08 19.11
CA ALA A 91 -14.81 0.09 19.83
C ALA A 91 -15.52 1.39 19.42
N ARG A 92 -15.84 1.53 18.14
CA ARG A 92 -16.59 2.68 17.62
C ARG A 92 -17.42 2.25 16.40
N LYS A 93 -18.70 2.60 16.39
CA LYS A 93 -19.58 2.36 15.23
C LYS A 93 -19.20 3.26 14.07
N GLY A 94 -19.17 2.69 12.86
CA GLY A 94 -18.84 3.38 11.63
C GLY A 94 -18.31 2.44 10.55
N ASN A 95 -17.85 3.00 9.46
CA ASN A 95 -17.34 2.22 8.34
C ASN A 95 -15.82 2.05 8.44
N TYR A 96 -15.36 0.83 8.24
CA TYR A 96 -13.95 0.46 8.24
C TYR A 96 -13.61 -0.30 6.97
N MET A 97 -12.41 -0.07 6.44
CA MET A 97 -11.83 -0.93 5.40
C MET A 97 -10.74 -1.81 6.02
N VAL A 98 -10.75 -3.08 5.67
CA VAL A 98 -9.77 -4.06 6.13
C VAL A 98 -9.02 -4.59 4.90
N PHE A 99 -7.75 -4.25 4.80
CA PHE A 99 -6.91 -4.58 3.67
C PHE A 99 -6.03 -5.77 3.94
N PHE A 100 -6.11 -6.77 3.07
CA PHE A 100 -5.37 -8.02 3.17
C PHE A 100 -4.32 -8.14 2.05
N PRO A 101 -3.21 -8.87 2.27
CA PRO A 101 -2.16 -9.01 1.27
C PRO A 101 -2.54 -9.94 0.09
N SER A 102 -3.64 -10.69 0.20
CA SER A 102 -4.16 -11.54 -0.88
C SER A 102 -5.59 -11.99 -0.60
N TYR A 103 -6.33 -12.35 -1.64
CA TYR A 103 -7.67 -12.93 -1.54
C TYR A 103 -7.71 -14.16 -0.65
N ARG A 104 -6.78 -15.08 -0.81
CA ARG A 104 -6.71 -16.28 0.02
C ARG A 104 -6.59 -15.95 1.51
N PHE A 105 -5.73 -15.00 1.87
CA PHE A 105 -5.60 -14.57 3.26
C PHE A 105 -6.88 -13.93 3.78
N MET A 106 -7.52 -13.11 2.96
CA MET A 106 -8.80 -12.47 3.28
C MET A 106 -9.89 -13.52 3.53
N GLU A 107 -10.02 -14.51 2.64
CA GLU A 107 -10.99 -15.60 2.72
C GLU A 107 -10.82 -16.43 4.01
N GLU A 108 -9.57 -16.75 4.39
CA GLU A 108 -9.25 -17.50 5.61
C GLU A 108 -9.62 -16.70 6.88
N VAL A 109 -9.28 -15.40 6.93
CA VAL A 109 -9.65 -14.54 8.08
C VAL A 109 -11.16 -14.29 8.12
N TYR A 110 -11.79 -14.13 6.96
CA TYR A 110 -13.23 -13.95 6.86
C TYR A 110 -13.98 -15.20 7.37
N GLY A 111 -13.52 -16.40 7.04
CA GLY A 111 -14.07 -17.64 7.58
C GLY A 111 -14.02 -17.70 9.11
N GLU A 112 -12.91 -17.31 9.72
CA GLU A 112 -12.80 -17.23 11.18
C GLU A 112 -13.65 -16.08 11.76
N PHE A 113 -13.85 -15.00 11.00
CA PHE A 113 -14.68 -13.87 11.39
C PHE A 113 -16.17 -14.23 11.44
N LEU A 114 -16.66 -15.10 10.58
CA LEU A 114 -18.08 -15.53 10.50
C LEU A 114 -18.49 -16.56 11.55
N LEU A 115 -17.59 -17.03 12.41
CA LEU A 115 -17.94 -17.99 13.47
C LEU A 115 -18.99 -17.42 14.42
N PRO A 116 -19.90 -18.24 15.00
CA PRO A 116 -21.11 -17.80 15.71
C PRO A 116 -20.86 -16.81 16.85
N GLY A 117 -21.77 -15.85 16.99
CA GLY A 117 -21.78 -14.82 18.07
C GLY A 117 -21.50 -13.40 17.61
N GLN A 118 -21.68 -13.06 16.31
CA GLN A 118 -21.14 -11.83 15.72
C GLN A 118 -22.11 -11.04 14.84
N GLU A 119 -23.36 -10.99 15.20
CA GLU A 119 -24.44 -10.41 14.38
C GLU A 119 -24.49 -8.86 14.36
N GLU A 120 -23.51 -8.14 14.93
CA GLU A 120 -23.62 -6.68 15.11
C GLU A 120 -23.03 -5.83 13.98
N CYS A 121 -22.37 -6.40 12.98
CA CYS A 121 -21.79 -5.62 11.88
C CYS A 121 -22.13 -6.19 10.51
N GLU A 122 -22.33 -5.28 9.55
CA GLU A 122 -22.46 -5.62 8.15
C GLU A 122 -21.05 -5.85 7.56
N VAL A 123 -20.90 -6.83 6.66
CA VAL A 123 -19.63 -7.11 5.99
C VAL A 123 -19.81 -7.05 4.49
N LEU A 124 -18.96 -6.30 3.82
CA LEU A 124 -18.76 -6.33 2.37
C LEU A 124 -17.42 -7.01 2.09
N VAL A 125 -17.38 -7.87 1.08
CA VAL A 125 -16.16 -8.57 0.68
C VAL A 125 -15.88 -8.26 -0.78
N GLN A 126 -14.67 -7.82 -1.07
CA GLN A 126 -14.21 -7.59 -2.43
C GLN A 126 -14.11 -8.92 -3.18
N GLU A 127 -14.77 -9.02 -4.31
CA GLU A 127 -14.65 -10.15 -5.23
C GLU A 127 -13.40 -10.04 -6.12
N ARG A 128 -12.91 -11.17 -6.65
CA ARG A 128 -11.73 -11.20 -7.52
C ARG A 128 -11.95 -10.47 -8.84
N GLU A 129 -13.14 -10.62 -9.39
CA GLU A 129 -13.58 -9.97 -10.62
C GLU A 129 -14.85 -9.18 -10.32
N MET A 130 -14.74 -7.87 -10.35
CA MET A 130 -15.87 -6.97 -10.14
C MET A 130 -16.09 -6.14 -11.39
N SER A 131 -17.36 -6.08 -11.84
CA SER A 131 -17.78 -5.09 -12.84
C SER A 131 -17.69 -3.68 -12.25
N GLU A 132 -17.65 -2.67 -13.13
CA GLU A 132 -17.66 -1.28 -12.67
C GLU A 132 -18.94 -0.96 -11.86
N GLU A 133 -20.07 -1.52 -12.25
CA GLU A 133 -21.33 -1.39 -11.51
C GLU A 133 -21.23 -1.95 -10.09
N ASN A 134 -20.63 -3.14 -9.92
CA ASN A 134 -20.42 -3.75 -8.62
C ASN A 134 -19.44 -2.94 -7.77
N ARG A 135 -18.40 -2.37 -8.40
CA ARG A 135 -17.45 -1.48 -7.76
C ARG A 135 -18.12 -0.22 -7.23
N GLU A 136 -18.91 0.45 -8.06
CA GLU A 136 -19.67 1.65 -7.67
C GLU A 136 -20.69 1.33 -6.56
N SER A 137 -21.38 0.20 -6.66
CA SER A 137 -22.30 -0.28 -5.62
C SER A 137 -21.58 -0.49 -4.29
N PHE A 138 -20.39 -1.12 -4.31
CA PHE A 138 -19.57 -1.35 -3.13
C PHE A 138 -19.18 -0.03 -2.46
N LEU A 139 -18.66 0.95 -3.23
CA LEU A 139 -18.32 2.27 -2.72
C LEU A 139 -19.55 3.04 -2.23
N GLY A 140 -20.67 2.92 -2.92
CA GLY A 140 -21.94 3.50 -2.51
C GLY A 140 -22.43 2.99 -1.15
N GLN A 141 -22.11 1.73 -0.80
CA GLN A 141 -22.41 1.22 0.54
C GLN A 141 -21.60 1.92 1.65
N LEU A 142 -20.32 2.25 1.40
CA LEU A 142 -19.49 2.98 2.35
C LEU A 142 -19.95 4.44 2.56
N GLN A 143 -20.60 5.03 1.57
CA GLN A 143 -21.09 6.41 1.65
C GLN A 143 -22.46 6.54 2.35
N LYS A 144 -23.17 5.44 2.55
CA LYS A 144 -24.48 5.47 3.24
C LYS A 144 -24.31 5.76 4.73
N LYS A 145 -25.14 6.68 5.24
CA LYS A 145 -25.24 6.88 6.69
C LYS A 145 -25.83 5.65 7.36
N ARG A 146 -25.14 5.11 8.35
CA ARG A 146 -25.52 3.89 9.07
C ARG A 146 -25.53 4.12 10.57
N LYS A 147 -26.34 3.32 11.27
CA LYS A 147 -26.30 3.21 12.74
C LYS A 147 -25.51 1.98 13.21
N SER A 148 -25.21 1.06 12.30
CA SER A 148 -24.44 -0.16 12.49
C SER A 148 -23.00 0.06 12.00
N THR A 149 -22.09 -0.85 12.36
CA THR A 149 -20.74 -0.91 11.81
C THR A 149 -20.76 -1.63 10.46
N LEU A 150 -20.01 -1.11 9.48
CA LEU A 150 -19.73 -1.75 8.21
C LEU A 150 -18.23 -2.06 8.12
N LEU A 151 -17.91 -3.29 7.82
CA LEU A 151 -16.54 -3.75 7.50
C LEU A 151 -16.44 -4.08 6.02
N ALA A 152 -15.56 -3.40 5.31
CA ALA A 152 -15.27 -3.68 3.90
C ALA A 152 -13.92 -4.43 3.81
N PHE A 153 -13.96 -5.72 3.49
CA PHE A 153 -12.79 -6.58 3.31
C PHE A 153 -12.27 -6.44 1.90
N CYS A 154 -11.05 -5.93 1.77
CA CYS A 154 -10.42 -5.60 0.49
C CYS A 154 -9.03 -6.20 0.40
N VAL A 155 -8.49 -6.26 -0.81
CA VAL A 155 -7.11 -6.71 -1.05
C VAL A 155 -6.25 -5.51 -1.41
N ILE A 156 -5.06 -5.39 -0.79
CA ILE A 156 -4.09 -4.34 -1.08
C ILE A 156 -3.59 -4.49 -2.52
N GLY A 157 -3.45 -3.36 -3.23
CA GLY A 157 -3.15 -3.35 -4.66
C GLY A 157 -4.34 -3.73 -5.54
N GLY A 158 -5.53 -3.95 -4.95
CA GLY A 158 -6.79 -4.13 -5.67
C GLY A 158 -7.47 -2.81 -6.00
N ILE A 159 -8.64 -2.91 -6.64
CA ILE A 159 -9.41 -1.77 -7.17
C ILE A 159 -9.88 -0.75 -6.12
N PHE A 160 -9.78 -1.07 -4.83
CA PHE A 160 -10.15 -0.20 -3.71
C PHE A 160 -8.94 0.35 -2.94
N SER A 161 -7.73 0.06 -3.38
CA SER A 161 -6.51 0.57 -2.72
C SER A 161 -6.17 1.99 -3.11
N GLU A 162 -6.58 2.42 -4.29
CA GLU A 162 -6.28 3.73 -4.86
C GLU A 162 -7.48 4.30 -5.60
N GLY A 163 -7.49 5.63 -5.78
CA GLY A 163 -8.49 6.32 -6.61
C GLY A 163 -9.90 6.31 -6.04
N ILE A 164 -10.08 6.15 -4.73
CA ILE A 164 -11.37 6.27 -4.05
C ILE A 164 -11.39 7.52 -3.18
N ASP A 165 -12.53 8.20 -3.19
CA ASP A 165 -12.79 9.35 -2.32
C ASP A 165 -13.95 9.01 -1.38
N LEU A 166 -13.67 9.01 -0.09
CA LEU A 166 -14.62 8.70 0.98
C LEU A 166 -14.67 9.86 1.97
N PRO A 167 -15.46 10.90 1.66
CA PRO A 167 -15.47 12.12 2.45
C PRO A 167 -16.12 11.93 3.83
N GLY A 168 -15.63 12.70 4.80
CA GLY A 168 -16.17 12.78 6.16
C GLY A 168 -16.17 11.42 6.89
N ASP A 169 -17.31 11.08 7.46
CA ASP A 169 -17.50 9.83 8.23
C ASP A 169 -17.76 8.59 7.34
N SER A 170 -17.64 8.70 6.03
CA SER A 170 -17.78 7.55 5.12
C SER A 170 -16.73 6.47 5.37
N LEU A 171 -15.59 6.84 5.95
CA LEU A 171 -14.57 5.91 6.44
C LEU A 171 -13.95 6.48 7.72
N ILE A 172 -14.06 5.74 8.83
CA ILE A 172 -13.52 6.18 10.12
C ILE A 172 -12.25 5.44 10.53
N GLY A 173 -11.89 4.39 9.84
CA GLY A 173 -10.67 3.64 10.11
C GLY A 173 -10.31 2.65 9.02
N ALA A 174 -9.02 2.34 8.94
CA ALA A 174 -8.48 1.31 8.08
C ALA A 174 -7.64 0.33 8.89
N VAL A 175 -7.80 -0.96 8.61
CA VAL A 175 -6.99 -2.04 9.19
C VAL A 175 -6.12 -2.62 8.08
N ILE A 176 -4.81 -2.60 8.26
CA ILE A 176 -3.86 -3.12 7.29
C ILE A 176 -3.28 -4.42 7.83
N VAL A 177 -3.60 -5.53 7.18
CA VAL A 177 -3.16 -6.87 7.58
C VAL A 177 -1.87 -7.24 6.87
N GLY A 178 -0.77 -6.88 7.49
CA GLY A 178 0.58 -7.14 6.95
C GLY A 178 0.96 -6.20 5.80
N MET A 179 2.19 -6.37 5.33
CA MET A 179 2.72 -5.57 4.21
C MET A 179 2.59 -6.39 2.91
N PRO A 180 1.93 -5.87 1.89
CA PRO A 180 1.87 -6.51 0.59
C PRO A 180 3.18 -6.25 -0.15
N LEU A 181 4.04 -7.23 -0.20
CA LEU A 181 5.17 -7.19 -1.10
C LEU A 181 4.77 -7.85 -2.43
N PRO A 182 5.16 -7.27 -3.58
CA PRO A 182 4.97 -7.90 -4.87
C PRO A 182 5.56 -9.30 -4.89
N GLN A 183 4.92 -10.20 -5.61
CA GLN A 183 5.43 -11.56 -5.75
C GLN A 183 6.78 -11.56 -6.44
N VAL A 184 7.69 -12.43 -5.96
CA VAL A 184 8.96 -12.68 -6.63
C VAL A 184 8.69 -13.41 -7.95
N ASN A 185 8.66 -12.68 -9.04
CA ASN A 185 8.48 -13.20 -10.39
C ASN A 185 9.67 -12.83 -11.28
N ARG A 186 9.64 -13.24 -12.54
CA ARG A 186 10.70 -12.93 -13.50
C ARG A 186 10.88 -11.43 -13.70
N GLN A 187 9.79 -10.67 -13.78
CA GLN A 187 9.82 -9.22 -14.03
C GLN A 187 10.45 -8.47 -12.85
N THR A 188 10.03 -8.78 -11.62
CA THR A 188 10.60 -8.15 -10.42
C THR A 188 12.07 -8.50 -10.23
N ARG A 189 12.51 -9.72 -10.64
CA ARG A 189 13.94 -10.08 -10.64
C ARG A 189 14.73 -9.25 -11.66
N ILE A 190 14.24 -9.14 -12.90
CA ILE A 190 14.91 -8.35 -13.94
C ILE A 190 15.01 -6.88 -13.51
N LEU A 191 13.94 -6.32 -12.93
CA LEU A 191 13.94 -4.94 -12.42
C LEU A 191 14.98 -4.78 -11.31
N LYS A 192 15.00 -5.70 -10.35
CA LYS A 192 15.99 -5.73 -9.28
C LYS A 192 17.42 -5.75 -9.81
N ASP A 193 17.72 -6.70 -10.72
CA ASP A 193 19.06 -6.89 -11.27
C ASP A 193 19.48 -5.66 -12.11
N TYR A 194 18.54 -5.01 -12.81
CA TYR A 194 18.77 -3.77 -13.53
C TYR A 194 19.22 -2.64 -12.59
N PHE A 195 18.50 -2.37 -11.51
CA PHE A 195 18.87 -1.32 -10.57
C PHE A 195 20.12 -1.66 -9.76
N ASP A 196 20.31 -2.93 -9.38
CA ASP A 196 21.54 -3.37 -8.71
C ASP A 196 22.79 -3.18 -9.60
N SER A 197 22.65 -3.33 -10.92
CA SER A 197 23.75 -3.12 -11.88
C SER A 197 24.08 -1.64 -12.11
N ARG A 198 23.15 -0.74 -11.85
CA ARG A 198 23.30 0.71 -12.00
C ARG A 198 23.75 1.42 -10.73
N SER A 199 23.55 0.83 -9.59
CA SER A 199 24.10 1.36 -8.33
C SER A 199 25.64 1.25 -8.43
N SER A 200 26.26 2.28 -9.05
CA SER A 200 27.68 2.50 -8.95
C SER A 200 28.00 2.61 -7.46
N PHE A 201 28.88 1.77 -7.00
CA PHE A 201 29.51 1.92 -5.69
C PHE A 201 30.14 3.32 -5.65
N ASP A 202 29.44 4.30 -5.09
CA ASP A 202 30.09 5.50 -4.64
C ASP A 202 31.08 5.07 -3.54
N GLU A 203 32.38 5.18 -3.84
CA GLU A 203 33.48 4.87 -2.94
C GLU A 203 33.44 5.73 -1.66
N ASP A 204 32.56 6.70 -1.58
CA ASP A 204 32.37 7.63 -0.44
C ASP A 204 31.68 7.01 0.80
N THR A 205 31.44 5.71 0.81
CA THR A 205 30.81 5.04 1.97
C THR A 205 31.78 4.55 3.03
N GLU A 206 33.08 4.80 2.91
CA GLU A 206 34.12 4.29 3.85
C GLU A 206 33.99 4.80 5.31
N GLY A 207 33.16 5.78 5.59
CA GLY A 207 32.91 6.30 6.93
C GLY A 207 31.57 5.94 7.58
N LEU A 208 30.67 5.28 6.86
CA LEU A 208 29.31 5.05 7.35
C LEU A 208 29.17 3.80 8.25
N PRO A 209 28.31 3.84 9.29
CA PRO A 209 28.02 2.69 10.14
C PRO A 209 27.53 1.48 9.35
N LYS A 210 27.92 0.26 9.76
CA LYS A 210 27.57 -1.01 9.07
C LYS A 210 26.08 -1.16 8.72
N GLY A 211 25.17 -0.59 9.50
CA GLY A 211 23.73 -0.63 9.26
C GLY A 211 23.28 0.20 8.05
N ILE A 212 24.00 1.28 7.71
CA ILE A 212 23.70 2.13 6.55
C ILE A 212 24.23 1.48 5.27
N ARG A 213 25.40 0.83 5.32
CA ARG A 213 25.96 0.06 4.18
C ARG A 213 25.06 -1.10 3.73
N LEU A 214 24.29 -1.69 4.64
CA LEU A 214 23.28 -2.70 4.32
C LEU A 214 22.05 -2.12 3.61
N ARG A 215 21.79 -0.83 3.77
CA ARG A 215 20.68 -0.13 3.12
C ARG A 215 20.94 0.08 1.63
N GLU A 216 22.17 0.43 1.26
CA GLU A 216 22.60 0.67 -0.13
C GLU A 216 22.63 -0.61 -0.97
N ARG A 217 23.09 -1.73 -0.39
CA ARG A 217 23.04 -3.05 -1.06
C ARG A 217 21.64 -3.59 -1.36
N ARG A 218 20.58 -2.86 -0.98
CA ARG A 218 19.18 -3.24 -1.18
C ARG A 218 18.41 -2.30 -2.09
N GLU A 219 19.09 -1.39 -2.81
CA GLU A 219 18.38 -0.48 -3.73
C GLU A 219 17.57 -1.25 -4.76
N GLY A 220 18.15 -2.22 -5.45
CA GLY A 220 17.41 -3.03 -6.41
C GLY A 220 16.20 -3.75 -5.80
N PHE A 221 16.30 -4.21 -4.54
CA PHE A 221 15.15 -4.76 -3.82
C PHE A 221 14.10 -3.68 -3.55
N ALA A 222 14.50 -2.50 -3.12
CA ALA A 222 13.59 -1.40 -2.85
C ALA A 222 12.87 -0.94 -4.13
N TYR A 223 13.61 -0.80 -5.24
CA TYR A 223 13.05 -0.43 -6.53
C TYR A 223 12.09 -1.49 -7.09
N ALA A 224 12.36 -2.77 -6.87
CA ALA A 224 11.54 -3.85 -7.40
C ALA A 224 10.32 -4.20 -6.52
N TYR A 225 10.41 -3.96 -5.20
CA TYR A 225 9.44 -4.51 -4.25
C TYR A 225 8.84 -3.50 -3.28
N LEU A 226 9.48 -2.36 -3.04
CA LEU A 226 9.00 -1.39 -2.05
C LEU A 226 8.43 -0.12 -2.66
N TYR A 227 8.97 0.33 -3.80
CA TYR A 227 8.58 1.61 -4.40
C TYR A 227 7.52 1.51 -5.50
N PRO A 228 7.35 0.39 -6.23
CA PRO A 228 6.22 0.25 -7.13
C PRO A 228 4.92 0.10 -6.32
N GLY A 229 4.06 1.08 -6.37
CA GLY A 229 2.78 1.07 -5.71
C GLY A 229 1.94 2.22 -6.16
#